data_00fcedcbf6d4c944e129207f57d33552
#
_entry.id   00fcedcbf6d4c944e129207f57d33552
#
_cell.length_a   1.000
_cell.length_b   1.000
_cell.length_c   1.000
_cell.angle_alpha   90.00
_cell.angle_beta   90.00
_cell.angle_gamma   90.00
#
_symmetry.space_group_name_H-M   'P 1'
#
loop_
_entity.id
_entity.type
_entity.pdbx_description
1 polymer ?
#
loop_
_entity_poly.entity_id
_entity_poly.type
_entity_poly.pdbx_seq_one_letter_code
_entity_poly.pdbx_strand_id
1 'polypeptide(L)'
;MRVGFGSLNSESRNVDDEPNTKVIRKGVRAFSGDDRQAFYDELYGIDIPDKGTPLREALSAAGEYFQRDDDQGPWNDTPGESGGDDLECRRNYTVLMTDGYWSNGDLSGDPFKNNDGKNNPTHTASNGASYTYKAVSPFKDDRSDTLADVAMYYWKNDLRSDLPNAVTINKKNPAFWQHMTTFGVGLGVSGTIDPEAAFAALTTGTAINWPSPTSDDLHKIDDLLHAAVNSRGQFFSANNPDEFAQGL
;
A
#
# COMPACT_ATOMS: atom_id res chain seq x y z
N MET A 1 1.90 -17.65 5.92
CA MET A 1 1.55 -16.43 5.19
C MET A 1 0.07 -16.16 5.39
N ARG A 2 -0.34 -14.89 5.48
CA ARG A 2 -1.75 -14.48 5.53
C ARG A 2 -2.02 -13.56 4.36
N VAL A 3 -3.19 -13.70 3.73
CA VAL A 3 -3.54 -12.97 2.50
C VAL A 3 -4.99 -12.51 2.59
N GLY A 4 -5.24 -11.27 2.20
CA GLY A 4 -6.55 -10.73 1.87
C GLY A 4 -6.67 -10.49 0.36
N PHE A 5 -7.87 -10.22 -0.12
CA PHE A 5 -8.12 -9.94 -1.52
C PHE A 5 -8.96 -8.67 -1.68
N GLY A 6 -8.54 -7.84 -2.60
CA GLY A 6 -9.25 -6.63 -3.01
C GLY A 6 -9.39 -6.51 -4.52
N SER A 7 -10.38 -5.76 -4.95
CA SER A 7 -10.63 -5.48 -6.36
C SER A 7 -11.25 -4.11 -6.53
N LEU A 8 -10.89 -3.43 -7.61
CA LEU A 8 -11.40 -2.11 -7.93
C LEU A 8 -12.90 -2.15 -8.28
N ASN A 9 -13.62 -1.08 -7.94
CA ASN A 9 -15.03 -0.91 -8.31
C ASN A 9 -15.97 -2.03 -7.86
N SER A 10 -15.63 -2.77 -6.83
CA SER A 10 -16.50 -3.79 -6.26
C SER A 10 -17.81 -3.20 -5.74
N GLU A 11 -18.82 -4.04 -5.61
CA GLU A 11 -19.97 -3.71 -4.80
C GLU A 11 -19.56 -3.53 -3.33
N SER A 12 -20.23 -2.59 -2.67
CA SER A 12 -20.03 -2.31 -1.26
C SER A 12 -20.40 -3.52 -0.41
N ARG A 13 -19.51 -3.96 0.48
CA ARG A 13 -19.74 -5.09 1.38
C ARG A 13 -19.11 -4.86 2.75
N ASN A 14 -19.64 -5.53 3.74
CA ASN A 14 -18.99 -5.64 5.03
C ASN A 14 -17.88 -6.69 4.95
N VAL A 15 -16.78 -6.43 5.61
CA VAL A 15 -15.68 -7.36 5.76
C VAL A 15 -15.38 -7.51 7.26
N ASP A 16 -15.61 -8.70 7.78
CA ASP A 16 -15.35 -9.03 9.17
C ASP A 16 -16.14 -8.10 10.14
N ASP A 17 -17.46 -8.01 9.91
CA ASP A 17 -18.46 -7.22 10.63
C ASP A 17 -18.28 -5.68 10.62
N GLU A 18 -17.20 -5.19 10.02
CA GLU A 18 -16.98 -3.75 9.85
C GLU A 18 -17.63 -3.20 8.57
N PRO A 19 -18.06 -1.93 8.61
CA PRO A 19 -18.75 -1.33 7.50
C PRO A 19 -17.87 -1.17 6.27
N ASN A 20 -18.37 -1.61 5.24
CA ASN A 20 -18.50 -1.13 3.91
C ASN A 20 -17.25 -0.63 3.19
N THR A 21 -16.55 -1.56 2.60
CA THR A 21 -15.55 -1.24 1.58
C THR A 21 -16.02 -1.64 0.19
N LYS A 22 -15.68 -0.83 -0.80
CA LYS A 22 -15.86 -1.14 -2.23
C LYS A 22 -14.61 -1.76 -2.85
N VAL A 23 -13.60 -2.04 -2.07
CA VAL A 23 -12.31 -2.54 -2.53
C VAL A 23 -11.98 -3.87 -1.87
N ILE A 24 -12.00 -3.95 -0.54
CA ILE A 24 -11.65 -5.20 0.15
C ILE A 24 -12.81 -6.18 -0.03
N ARG A 25 -12.52 -7.33 -0.60
CA ARG A 25 -13.49 -8.40 -0.86
C ARG A 25 -13.39 -9.53 0.15
N LYS A 26 -12.17 -9.83 0.58
CA LYS A 26 -11.85 -10.82 1.61
C LYS A 26 -10.81 -10.23 2.55
N GLY A 27 -11.10 -10.21 3.82
CA GLY A 27 -10.14 -9.81 4.85
C GLY A 27 -8.95 -10.76 4.92
N VAL A 28 -7.90 -10.34 5.60
CA VAL A 28 -6.67 -11.13 5.77
C VAL A 28 -6.97 -12.41 6.54
N ARG A 29 -6.55 -13.56 5.98
CA ARG A 29 -6.69 -14.91 6.56
C ARG A 29 -5.43 -15.73 6.39
N ALA A 30 -5.28 -16.80 7.13
CA ALA A 30 -4.26 -17.81 6.87
C ALA A 30 -4.41 -18.35 5.44
N PHE A 31 -3.33 -18.38 4.66
CA PHE A 31 -3.39 -18.87 3.27
C PHE A 31 -3.26 -20.41 3.24
N SER A 32 -4.22 -21.08 3.85
CA SER A 32 -4.28 -22.56 3.97
C SER A 32 -5.72 -23.02 4.13
N GLY A 33 -5.99 -24.31 3.89
CA GLY A 33 -7.30 -24.91 4.10
C GLY A 33 -8.44 -24.17 3.37
N ASP A 34 -9.55 -24.01 4.06
CA ASP A 34 -10.77 -23.39 3.54
C ASP A 34 -10.57 -21.89 3.23
N ASP A 35 -9.75 -21.20 3.99
CA ASP A 35 -9.44 -19.78 3.72
C ASP A 35 -8.73 -19.57 2.39
N ARG A 36 -7.80 -20.48 2.04
CA ARG A 36 -7.16 -20.46 0.72
C ARG A 36 -8.15 -20.75 -0.40
N GLN A 37 -9.07 -21.69 -0.18
CA GLN A 37 -10.12 -21.98 -1.16
C GLN A 37 -11.02 -20.75 -1.34
N ALA A 38 -11.47 -20.14 -0.24
CA ALA A 38 -12.29 -18.94 -0.28
C ALA A 38 -11.59 -17.74 -0.95
N PHE A 39 -10.28 -17.61 -0.82
CA PHE A 39 -9.49 -16.63 -1.58
C PHE A 39 -9.57 -16.88 -3.10
N TYR A 40 -9.42 -18.11 -3.53
CA TYR A 40 -9.52 -18.46 -4.96
C TYR A 40 -10.95 -18.34 -5.49
N ASP A 41 -11.96 -18.65 -4.69
CA ASP A 41 -13.36 -18.47 -5.06
C ASP A 41 -13.68 -16.98 -5.33
N GLU A 42 -13.17 -16.08 -4.48
CA GLU A 42 -13.28 -14.63 -4.71
C GLU A 42 -12.47 -14.18 -5.94
N LEU A 43 -11.25 -14.68 -6.12
CA LEU A 43 -10.38 -14.31 -7.24
C LEU A 43 -10.98 -14.74 -8.60
N TYR A 44 -11.49 -15.96 -8.69
CA TYR A 44 -12.04 -16.50 -9.94
C TYR A 44 -13.51 -16.14 -10.16
N GLY A 45 -14.23 -15.78 -9.10
CA GLY A 45 -15.63 -15.35 -9.17
C GLY A 45 -15.81 -13.84 -9.37
N ILE A 46 -14.73 -13.09 -9.60
CA ILE A 46 -14.83 -11.65 -9.72
C ILE A 46 -15.41 -11.24 -11.09
N ASP A 47 -16.42 -10.41 -11.06
CA ASP A 47 -16.84 -9.63 -12.22
C ASP A 47 -15.96 -8.38 -12.33
N ILE A 48 -15.33 -8.19 -13.47
CA ILE A 48 -14.54 -6.99 -13.76
C ILE A 48 -15.47 -5.96 -14.40
N PRO A 49 -15.90 -4.92 -13.67
CA PRO A 49 -16.80 -3.92 -14.22
C PRO A 49 -16.10 -3.04 -15.25
N ASP A 50 -16.80 -2.67 -16.30
CA ASP A 50 -16.34 -1.67 -17.28
C ASP A 50 -16.43 -0.26 -16.67
N LYS A 51 -15.45 0.08 -15.84
CA LYS A 51 -15.34 1.34 -15.10
C LYS A 51 -13.88 1.78 -15.07
N GLY A 52 -13.65 3.04 -14.67
CA GLY A 52 -12.29 3.57 -14.50
C GLY A 52 -11.45 2.78 -13.48
N THR A 53 -10.19 3.14 -13.38
CA THR A 53 -9.18 2.46 -12.54
C THR A 53 -8.84 3.33 -11.31
N PRO A 54 -9.64 3.33 -10.24
CA PRO A 54 -9.47 4.21 -9.08
C PRO A 54 -8.38 3.69 -8.11
N LEU A 55 -7.13 3.60 -8.56
CA LEU A 55 -6.02 3.03 -7.76
C LEU A 55 -5.78 3.79 -6.45
N ARG A 56 -5.94 5.11 -6.44
CA ARG A 56 -5.74 5.93 -5.24
C ARG A 56 -6.77 5.61 -4.16
N GLU A 57 -8.04 5.49 -4.54
CA GLU A 57 -9.12 5.08 -3.65
C GLU A 57 -8.91 3.63 -3.16
N ALA A 58 -8.43 2.76 -4.04
CA ALA A 58 -8.14 1.37 -3.69
C ALA A 58 -7.01 1.26 -2.67
N LEU A 59 -5.93 2.02 -2.85
CA LEU A 59 -4.82 2.05 -1.90
C LEU A 59 -5.24 2.67 -0.57
N SER A 60 -6.09 3.72 -0.60
CA SER A 60 -6.68 4.31 0.59
C SER A 60 -7.52 3.28 1.37
N ALA A 61 -8.41 2.57 0.69
CA ALA A 61 -9.24 1.54 1.33
C ALA A 61 -8.39 0.40 1.93
N ALA A 62 -7.27 0.03 1.31
CA ALA A 62 -6.34 -0.92 1.89
C ALA A 62 -5.66 -0.37 3.16
N GLY A 63 -5.29 0.91 3.14
CA GLY A 63 -4.73 1.59 4.31
C GLY A 63 -5.72 1.70 5.45
N GLU A 64 -6.98 2.07 5.17
CA GLU A 64 -8.07 2.11 6.14
C GLU A 64 -8.32 0.72 6.75
N TYR A 65 -8.27 -0.34 5.95
CA TYR A 65 -8.36 -1.70 6.45
C TYR A 65 -7.24 -2.02 7.47
N PHE A 66 -6.02 -1.53 7.25
CA PHE A 66 -4.92 -1.69 8.19
C PHE A 66 -4.98 -0.73 9.40
N GLN A 67 -5.90 0.22 9.45
CA GLN A 67 -6.16 1.05 10.63
C GLN A 67 -7.16 0.42 11.60
N ARG A 68 -7.76 -0.72 11.24
CA ARG A 68 -8.73 -1.41 12.10
C ARG A 68 -8.08 -1.83 13.43
N ASP A 69 -8.74 -1.48 14.51
CA ASP A 69 -8.35 -1.76 15.91
C ASP A 69 -9.27 -2.77 16.61
N ASP A 70 -10.22 -3.32 15.86
CA ASP A 70 -11.12 -4.36 16.35
C ASP A 70 -10.46 -5.75 16.39
N ASP A 71 -11.05 -6.67 17.15
CA ASP A 71 -10.54 -8.02 17.39
C ASP A 71 -10.60 -8.97 16.17
N GLN A 72 -11.27 -8.57 15.08
CA GLN A 72 -11.29 -9.28 13.81
C GLN A 72 -10.33 -8.64 12.78
N GLY A 73 -9.66 -7.56 13.16
CA GLY A 73 -8.79 -6.77 12.30
C GLY A 73 -7.53 -7.50 11.80
N PRO A 74 -6.80 -6.91 10.84
CA PRO A 74 -5.65 -7.55 10.20
C PRO A 74 -4.43 -7.74 11.12
N TRP A 75 -4.40 -7.03 12.25
CA TRP A 75 -3.30 -7.11 13.23
C TRP A 75 -3.45 -8.29 14.19
N ASN A 76 -4.67 -8.84 14.30
CA ASN A 76 -4.97 -9.95 15.19
C ASN A 76 -4.21 -11.23 14.79
N ASP A 77 -3.94 -12.12 15.73
CA ASP A 77 -3.28 -13.40 15.47
C ASP A 77 -4.21 -14.38 14.70
N THR A 78 -5.54 -14.19 14.84
CA THR A 78 -6.60 -14.89 14.10
C THR A 78 -7.51 -13.89 13.36
N PRO A 79 -7.03 -13.16 12.32
CA PRO A 79 -7.83 -12.14 11.64
C PRO A 79 -9.15 -12.69 11.11
N GLY A 80 -10.25 -11.96 11.38
CA GLY A 80 -11.62 -12.32 11.01
C GLY A 80 -12.33 -13.25 11.97
N GLU A 81 -11.70 -13.58 13.09
CA GLU A 81 -12.32 -14.30 14.20
C GLU A 81 -12.35 -13.39 15.42
N SER A 82 -13.44 -13.45 16.21
CA SER A 82 -13.52 -12.66 17.43
C SER A 82 -12.60 -13.23 18.52
N GLY A 83 -11.95 -12.37 19.24
CA GLY A 83 -11.12 -12.69 20.39
C GLY A 83 -9.77 -13.28 20.00
N GLY A 84 -8.80 -12.66 19.85
CA GLY A 84 -7.40 -13.02 19.63
C GLY A 84 -6.52 -11.88 20.12
N ASP A 85 -5.23 -12.08 20.08
CA ASP A 85 -4.26 -11.08 20.52
C ASP A 85 -3.72 -10.28 19.35
N ASP A 86 -3.62 -8.96 19.49
CA ASP A 86 -2.96 -8.10 18.54
C ASP A 86 -1.45 -8.36 18.48
N LEU A 87 -0.92 -8.41 17.27
CA LEU A 87 0.49 -8.66 17.01
C LEU A 87 1.22 -7.36 16.66
N GLU A 88 1.76 -6.69 17.65
CA GLU A 88 2.46 -5.39 17.56
C GLU A 88 3.67 -5.38 16.61
N CYS A 89 4.32 -6.53 16.41
CA CYS A 89 5.52 -6.65 15.57
C CYS A 89 5.21 -7.05 14.11
N ARG A 90 3.92 -7.17 13.73
CA ARG A 90 3.51 -7.60 12.40
C ARG A 90 3.87 -6.57 11.33
N ARG A 91 4.34 -7.05 10.19
CA ARG A 91 4.48 -6.25 8.97
C ARG A 91 3.28 -6.46 8.06
N ASN A 92 2.76 -5.38 7.50
CA ASN A 92 1.65 -5.41 6.57
C ASN A 92 2.07 -4.88 5.19
N TYR A 93 1.55 -5.54 4.17
CA TYR A 93 1.90 -5.29 2.78
C TYR A 93 0.64 -5.20 1.93
N THR A 94 0.65 -4.28 0.97
CA THR A 94 -0.35 -4.22 -0.10
C THR A 94 0.37 -4.40 -1.43
N VAL A 95 -0.11 -5.35 -2.24
CA VAL A 95 0.31 -5.48 -3.63
C VAL A 95 -0.75 -4.83 -4.49
N LEU A 96 -0.41 -3.70 -5.09
CA LEU A 96 -1.28 -2.95 -5.98
C LEU A 96 -0.91 -3.24 -7.43
N MET A 97 -1.83 -3.90 -8.15
CA MET A 97 -1.61 -4.38 -9.50
C MET A 97 -2.54 -3.69 -10.49
N THR A 98 -2.00 -3.31 -11.63
CA THR A 98 -2.76 -2.69 -12.73
C THR A 98 -2.19 -3.08 -14.08
N ASP A 99 -3.03 -3.16 -15.09
CA ASP A 99 -2.70 -3.32 -16.50
C ASP A 99 -2.86 -2.00 -17.28
N GLY A 100 -3.10 -0.89 -16.57
CA GLY A 100 -3.37 0.40 -17.19
C GLY A 100 -3.16 1.59 -16.26
N TYR A 101 -3.63 2.73 -16.74
CA TYR A 101 -3.44 4.01 -16.07
C TYR A 101 -4.59 4.31 -15.13
N TRP A 102 -4.28 4.79 -13.93
CA TRP A 102 -5.32 5.15 -12.99
C TRP A 102 -6.16 6.34 -13.47
N SER A 103 -7.46 6.29 -13.18
CA SER A 103 -8.40 7.35 -13.53
C SER A 103 -8.31 8.52 -12.56
N ASN A 104 -8.57 9.73 -13.07
CA ASN A 104 -8.61 10.97 -12.30
C ASN A 104 -9.90 11.04 -11.46
N GLY A 105 -10.06 10.17 -10.46
CA GLY A 105 -11.11 10.28 -9.45
C GLY A 105 -10.69 11.24 -8.34
N ASP A 106 -11.64 11.86 -7.66
CA ASP A 106 -11.35 12.67 -6.49
C ASP A 106 -10.98 11.77 -5.30
N LEU A 107 -9.76 11.95 -4.79
CA LEU A 107 -9.52 11.70 -3.39
C LEU A 107 -10.10 12.90 -2.64
N SER A 108 -11.38 12.84 -2.30
CA SER A 108 -11.99 13.91 -1.51
C SER A 108 -11.43 13.84 -0.09
N GLY A 109 -10.58 14.77 0.25
CA GLY A 109 -10.22 15.01 1.64
C GLY A 109 -8.73 15.15 1.93
N ASP A 110 -8.44 15.93 2.94
CA ASP A 110 -7.26 15.81 3.76
C ASP A 110 -7.37 14.45 4.47
N PRO A 111 -6.41 13.53 4.34
CA PRO A 111 -5.04 13.86 4.70
C PRO A 111 -3.98 13.75 3.59
N PHE A 112 -4.34 13.38 2.39
CA PHE A 112 -3.31 12.99 1.44
C PHE A 112 -2.49 14.15 0.87
N LYS A 113 -3.07 15.19 0.32
CA LYS A 113 -2.37 16.36 -0.24
C LYS A 113 -0.90 16.06 -0.59
N ASN A 114 0.01 16.99 -0.50
CA ASN A 114 1.45 16.73 -0.65
C ASN A 114 1.99 16.15 0.67
N ASN A 115 1.80 14.84 0.87
CA ASN A 115 2.14 14.17 2.11
C ASN A 115 3.62 13.83 2.22
N ASP A 116 4.25 13.51 1.11
CA ASP A 116 5.67 13.20 1.05
C ASP A 116 6.55 14.47 1.15
N GLY A 117 6.01 15.63 0.83
CA GLY A 117 6.67 16.94 1.00
C GLY A 117 6.71 17.48 2.44
N LYS A 118 6.14 16.79 3.44
CA LYS A 118 6.05 17.26 4.82
C LYS A 118 6.94 16.47 5.77
N ASN A 119 7.84 17.18 6.49
CA ASN A 119 8.63 16.59 7.59
C ASN A 119 7.72 16.28 8.76
N ASN A 120 7.39 15.08 9.03
CA ASN A 120 6.64 14.54 10.16
C ASN A 120 6.00 13.18 9.77
N PRO A 121 5.45 12.40 10.69
CA PRO A 121 5.53 12.57 12.14
C PRO A 121 6.88 12.15 12.72
N THR A 122 7.00 12.23 14.06
CA THR A 122 8.09 11.59 14.84
C THR A 122 7.48 10.44 15.62
N HIS A 123 8.06 9.26 15.48
CA HIS A 123 7.69 8.06 16.25
C HIS A 123 8.78 7.72 17.25
N THR A 124 8.38 7.10 18.36
CA THR A 124 9.30 6.60 19.39
C THR A 124 9.04 5.10 19.56
N ALA A 125 10.09 4.30 19.44
CA ALA A 125 10.04 2.87 19.69
C ALA A 125 10.00 2.56 21.20
N SER A 126 9.59 1.35 21.56
CA SER A 126 9.52 0.89 22.96
C SER A 126 10.89 0.95 23.69
N ASN A 127 11.99 0.91 22.97
CA ASN A 127 13.36 1.04 23.50
C ASN A 127 13.86 2.51 23.60
N GLY A 128 13.00 3.50 23.29
CA GLY A 128 13.32 4.93 23.32
C GLY A 128 14.00 5.49 22.06
N ALA A 129 14.28 4.66 21.04
CA ALA A 129 14.77 5.17 19.76
C ALA A 129 13.66 5.98 19.07
N SER A 130 14.05 7.04 18.37
CA SER A 130 13.09 7.89 17.65
C SER A 130 13.44 8.02 16.17
N TYR A 131 12.42 8.16 15.34
CA TYR A 131 12.54 8.42 13.92
C TYR A 131 11.56 9.52 13.50
N THR A 132 12.06 10.48 12.73
CA THR A 132 11.24 11.53 12.10
C THR A 132 11.39 11.44 10.59
N TYR A 133 10.29 11.28 9.88
CA TYR A 133 10.33 11.36 8.42
C TYR A 133 10.84 12.72 7.96
N LYS A 134 11.75 12.71 6.99
CA LYS A 134 12.29 13.89 6.33
C LYS A 134 11.88 13.89 4.86
N ALA A 135 11.28 14.99 4.42
CA ALA A 135 10.90 15.21 3.04
C ALA A 135 12.11 15.52 2.17
N VAL A 136 12.82 14.49 1.77
CA VAL A 136 14.04 14.53 0.94
C VAL A 136 13.90 13.58 -0.24
N SER A 137 14.69 13.81 -1.29
CA SER A 137 14.78 12.82 -2.38
C SER A 137 15.29 11.47 -1.86
N PRO A 138 14.84 10.35 -2.46
CA PRO A 138 13.95 10.26 -3.63
C PRO A 138 12.46 10.32 -3.29
N PHE A 139 12.07 10.56 -2.04
CA PHE A 139 10.70 10.38 -1.55
C PHE A 139 9.77 11.53 -1.93
N LYS A 140 10.25 12.77 -1.87
CA LYS A 140 9.38 13.93 -2.04
C LYS A 140 9.23 14.38 -3.48
N ASP A 141 8.07 14.92 -3.79
CA ASP A 141 7.83 15.79 -4.93
C ASP A 141 7.02 17.06 -4.55
N ASP A 142 6.51 17.79 -5.54
CA ASP A 142 5.70 18.99 -5.37
C ASP A 142 4.23 18.75 -5.76
N ARG A 143 3.81 17.50 -5.91
CA ARG A 143 2.44 17.12 -6.30
C ARG A 143 1.58 16.90 -5.07
N SER A 144 0.30 16.80 -5.30
CA SER A 144 -0.68 16.56 -4.23
C SER A 144 -1.69 15.52 -4.67
N ASP A 145 -2.16 14.74 -3.71
CA ASP A 145 -3.20 13.73 -3.92
C ASP A 145 -2.83 12.68 -4.97
N THR A 146 -1.53 12.37 -5.03
CA THR A 146 -0.97 11.32 -5.87
C THR A 146 -1.08 9.95 -5.21
N LEU A 147 -0.84 8.88 -5.96
CA LEU A 147 -0.74 7.54 -5.39
C LEU A 147 0.44 7.44 -4.42
N ALA A 148 1.54 8.16 -4.73
CA ALA A 148 2.71 8.27 -3.86
C ALA A 148 2.38 8.94 -2.53
N ASP A 149 1.51 9.98 -2.52
CA ASP A 149 1.05 10.61 -1.28
C ASP A 149 0.20 9.68 -0.41
N VAL A 150 -0.68 8.89 -1.03
CA VAL A 150 -1.49 7.88 -0.32
C VAL A 150 -0.57 6.84 0.30
N ALA A 151 0.38 6.30 -0.45
CA ALA A 151 1.33 5.32 0.05
C ALA A 151 2.21 5.88 1.18
N MET A 152 2.68 7.13 1.02
CA MET A 152 3.45 7.82 2.05
C MET A 152 2.63 8.04 3.33
N TYR A 153 1.35 8.39 3.23
CA TYR A 153 0.49 8.57 4.38
C TYR A 153 0.40 7.29 5.21
N TYR A 154 0.10 6.16 4.60
CA TYR A 154 -0.05 4.89 5.31
C TYR A 154 1.27 4.22 5.69
N TRP A 155 2.39 4.70 5.16
CA TRP A 155 3.71 4.28 5.61
C TRP A 155 4.21 5.13 6.78
N LYS A 156 4.11 6.47 6.70
CA LYS A 156 4.75 7.34 7.68
C LYS A 156 3.92 7.58 8.96
N ASN A 157 2.61 7.34 8.93
CA ASN A 157 1.77 7.44 10.10
C ASN A 157 1.63 6.08 10.79
N ASP A 158 1.52 6.12 12.10
CA ASP A 158 1.25 4.95 12.91
C ASP A 158 -0.23 4.56 12.75
N LEU A 159 -0.48 3.38 12.19
CA LEU A 159 -1.83 2.90 11.89
C LEU A 159 -2.52 2.28 13.13
N ARG A 160 -1.74 1.98 14.18
CA ARG A 160 -2.21 1.37 15.43
C ARG A 160 -1.49 2.00 16.62
N SER A 161 -1.76 3.27 16.84
CA SER A 161 -1.15 4.06 17.93
C SER A 161 -1.51 3.55 19.34
N ASP A 162 -2.46 2.65 19.44
CA ASP A 162 -2.82 1.88 20.64
C ASP A 162 -1.85 0.74 20.94
N LEU A 163 -1.07 0.29 19.96
CA LEU A 163 -0.08 -0.78 20.10
C LEU A 163 1.35 -0.23 20.31
N PRO A 164 2.21 -0.98 21.00
CA PRO A 164 3.62 -0.64 21.08
C PRO A 164 4.30 -0.62 19.72
N ASN A 165 5.14 0.37 19.49
CA ASN A 165 5.98 0.51 18.29
C ASN A 165 7.12 -0.53 18.28
N ALA A 166 6.81 -1.76 17.84
CA ALA A 166 7.71 -2.93 17.92
C ALA A 166 7.90 -3.66 16.58
N VAL A 167 7.51 -3.05 15.45
CA VAL A 167 7.74 -3.65 14.13
C VAL A 167 9.23 -3.77 13.86
N THR A 168 9.68 -4.94 13.40
CA THR A 168 11.10 -5.18 13.13
C THR A 168 11.57 -4.35 11.93
N ILE A 169 12.58 -3.53 12.13
CA ILE A 169 13.20 -2.71 11.09
C ILE A 169 14.18 -3.51 10.22
N ASN A 170 14.48 -2.98 9.04
CA ASN A 170 15.57 -3.45 8.19
C ASN A 170 16.29 -2.27 7.53
N LYS A 171 17.35 -2.55 6.75
CA LYS A 171 18.16 -1.50 6.10
C LYS A 171 17.38 -0.61 5.14
N LYS A 172 16.30 -1.12 4.52
CA LYS A 172 15.48 -0.38 3.55
C LYS A 172 14.27 0.28 4.20
N ASN A 173 13.75 -0.30 5.28
CA ASN A 173 12.57 0.19 5.98
C ASN A 173 12.87 0.41 7.47
N PRO A 174 13.03 1.67 7.90
CA PRO A 174 13.34 2.04 9.28
C PRO A 174 12.10 2.10 10.18
N ALA A 175 10.88 1.88 9.63
CA ALA A 175 9.64 2.01 10.37
C ALA A 175 9.48 0.89 11.40
N PHE A 176 9.48 1.27 12.67
CA PHE A 176 9.20 0.39 13.81
C PHE A 176 7.76 0.55 14.33
N TRP A 177 6.99 1.50 13.80
CA TRP A 177 5.56 1.68 14.03
C TRP A 177 4.74 0.83 13.08
N GLN A 178 3.44 0.68 13.36
CA GLN A 178 2.53 -0.07 12.51
C GLN A 178 2.22 0.72 11.24
N HIS A 179 2.60 0.18 10.10
CA HIS A 179 2.53 0.85 8.80
C HIS A 179 2.16 -0.11 7.68
N MET A 180 1.77 0.43 6.53
CA MET A 180 1.56 -0.32 5.30
C MET A 180 2.71 -0.09 4.32
N THR A 181 3.28 -1.17 3.82
CA THR A 181 4.24 -1.15 2.70
C THR A 181 3.53 -1.52 1.41
N THR A 182 3.67 -0.70 0.37
CA THR A 182 3.01 -0.91 -0.93
C THR A 182 4.00 -1.45 -1.96
N PHE A 183 3.60 -2.53 -2.63
CA PHE A 183 4.29 -3.08 -3.80
C PHE A 183 3.48 -2.72 -5.05
N GLY A 184 4.13 -2.17 -6.06
CA GLY A 184 3.50 -1.84 -7.34
C GLY A 184 3.79 -2.90 -8.39
N VAL A 185 2.77 -3.30 -9.14
CA VAL A 185 2.90 -4.21 -10.28
C VAL A 185 2.22 -3.61 -11.50
N GLY A 186 2.99 -3.33 -12.54
CA GLY A 186 2.49 -2.96 -13.85
C GLY A 186 2.43 -4.18 -14.77
N LEU A 187 1.26 -4.52 -15.29
CA LEU A 187 1.09 -5.63 -16.24
C LEU A 187 1.10 -5.07 -17.68
N GLY A 188 2.20 -5.27 -18.39
CA GLY A 188 2.33 -4.80 -19.77
C GLY A 188 2.45 -3.28 -19.93
N VAL A 189 2.69 -2.57 -18.83
CA VAL A 189 2.80 -1.10 -18.80
C VAL A 189 4.11 -0.67 -18.13
N SER A 190 4.67 0.44 -18.61
CA SER A 190 5.90 1.04 -18.08
C SER A 190 5.75 2.55 -18.03
N GLY A 191 6.37 3.17 -17.03
CA GLY A 191 6.51 4.62 -16.93
C GLY A 191 7.73 5.14 -17.69
N THR A 192 8.12 6.36 -17.36
CA THR A 192 9.28 7.07 -17.94
C THR A 192 10.52 6.99 -17.04
N ILE A 193 10.34 6.70 -15.74
CA ILE A 193 11.40 6.57 -14.74
C ILE A 193 11.87 5.12 -14.69
N ASP A 194 13.20 4.94 -14.73
CA ASP A 194 13.82 3.62 -14.54
C ASP A 194 13.66 3.14 -13.09
N PRO A 195 12.98 2.01 -12.85
CA PRO A 195 12.77 1.47 -11.51
C PRO A 195 14.09 1.15 -10.77
N GLU A 196 15.10 0.64 -11.46
CA GLU A 196 16.39 0.32 -10.84
C GLU A 196 17.07 1.58 -10.30
N ALA A 197 17.07 2.66 -11.09
CA ALA A 197 17.61 3.95 -10.68
C ALA A 197 16.82 4.54 -9.50
N ALA A 198 15.48 4.42 -9.50
CA ALA A 198 14.63 4.90 -8.42
C ALA A 198 14.92 4.17 -7.11
N PHE A 199 15.07 2.84 -7.12
CA PHE A 199 15.41 2.06 -5.92
C PHE A 199 16.87 2.23 -5.48
N ALA A 200 17.81 2.43 -6.41
CA ALA A 200 19.19 2.77 -6.06
C ALA A 200 19.27 4.12 -5.33
N ALA A 201 18.41 5.07 -5.66
CA ALA A 201 18.32 6.37 -5.01
C ALA A 201 17.97 6.28 -3.50
N LEU A 202 17.31 5.22 -3.03
CA LEU A 202 17.08 4.97 -1.60
C LEU A 202 18.39 4.88 -0.79
N THR A 203 19.46 4.44 -1.43
CA THR A 203 20.78 4.29 -0.77
C THR A 203 21.70 5.44 -1.08
N THR A 204 21.65 5.97 -2.32
CA THR A 204 22.56 7.04 -2.76
C THR A 204 22.06 8.44 -2.41
N GLY A 205 20.76 8.61 -2.14
CA GLY A 205 20.13 9.92 -1.96
C GLY A 205 20.03 10.73 -3.26
N THR A 206 20.23 10.09 -4.41
CA THR A 206 20.14 10.76 -5.72
C THR A 206 18.73 11.33 -5.91
N ALA A 207 18.65 12.56 -6.40
CA ALA A 207 17.38 13.19 -6.67
C ALA A 207 16.68 12.52 -7.86
N ILE A 208 15.41 12.19 -7.68
CA ILE A 208 14.50 11.77 -8.75
C ILE A 208 13.54 12.93 -9.02
N ASN A 209 13.39 13.27 -10.28
CA ASN A 209 12.42 14.28 -10.70
C ASN A 209 11.12 13.57 -11.11
N TRP A 210 10.25 13.35 -10.13
CA TRP A 210 8.98 12.69 -10.36
C TRP A 210 8.08 13.53 -11.26
N PRO A 211 7.59 13.00 -12.40
CA PRO A 211 6.73 13.75 -13.30
C PRO A 211 5.32 13.93 -12.71
N SER A 212 4.55 14.87 -13.25
CA SER A 212 3.15 15.04 -12.85
C SER A 212 2.30 13.91 -13.41
N PRO A 213 1.62 13.11 -12.58
CA PRO A 213 0.80 12.00 -13.07
C PRO A 213 -0.45 12.44 -13.84
N THR A 214 -0.77 13.75 -13.80
CA THR A 214 -1.91 14.31 -14.55
C THR A 214 -1.51 14.88 -15.91
N SER A 215 -0.22 14.94 -16.26
CA SER A 215 0.27 15.50 -17.50
C SER A 215 0.42 14.49 -18.65
N ASP A 216 0.59 13.22 -18.32
CA ASP A 216 0.71 12.11 -19.27
C ASP A 216 0.29 10.79 -18.58
N ASP A 217 -0.24 9.85 -19.34
CA ASP A 217 -0.65 8.56 -18.80
C ASP A 217 0.53 7.71 -18.32
N LEU A 218 1.69 7.76 -19.00
CA LEU A 218 2.89 7.04 -18.56
C LEU A 218 3.36 7.50 -17.16
N HIS A 219 3.13 8.77 -16.83
CA HIS A 219 3.48 9.33 -15.53
C HIS A 219 2.63 8.77 -14.39
N LYS A 220 1.48 8.15 -14.67
CA LYS A 220 0.68 7.42 -13.68
C LYS A 220 1.33 6.10 -13.28
N ILE A 221 2.13 5.51 -14.16
CA ILE A 221 2.95 4.34 -13.81
C ILE A 221 4.18 4.78 -13.02
N ASP A 222 4.76 5.94 -13.33
CA ASP A 222 5.80 6.55 -12.49
C ASP A 222 5.29 6.86 -11.08
N ASP A 223 4.02 7.27 -10.94
CA ASP A 223 3.37 7.49 -9.64
C ASP A 223 3.18 6.17 -8.86
N LEU A 224 2.87 5.06 -9.54
CA LEU A 224 2.83 3.74 -8.91
C LEU A 224 4.23 3.29 -8.45
N LEU A 225 5.27 3.54 -9.24
CA LEU A 225 6.66 3.33 -8.83
C LEU A 225 7.02 4.21 -7.62
N HIS A 226 6.64 5.49 -7.66
CA HIS A 226 6.88 6.44 -6.57
C HIS A 226 6.16 6.00 -5.27
N ALA A 227 4.93 5.49 -5.38
CA ALA A 227 4.20 4.93 -4.24
C ALA A 227 4.95 3.76 -3.58
N ALA A 228 5.54 2.87 -4.38
CA ALA A 228 6.38 1.79 -3.89
C ALA A 228 7.67 2.29 -3.21
N VAL A 229 8.34 3.29 -3.80
CA VAL A 229 9.52 3.96 -3.20
C VAL A 229 9.15 4.61 -1.87
N ASN A 230 8.05 5.37 -1.83
CA ASN A 230 7.60 6.11 -0.65
C ASN A 230 7.26 5.20 0.53
N SER A 231 6.67 4.06 0.27
CA SER A 231 6.30 3.08 1.32
C SER A 231 7.36 2.01 1.57
N ARG A 232 8.56 2.12 0.97
CA ARG A 232 9.68 1.16 1.15
C ARG A 232 9.38 -0.24 0.61
N GLY A 233 8.48 -0.34 -0.36
CA GLY A 233 8.16 -1.58 -1.07
C GLY A 233 9.08 -1.83 -2.26
N GLN A 234 8.51 -2.45 -3.28
CA GLN A 234 9.17 -2.73 -4.56
C GLN A 234 8.18 -2.44 -5.71
N PHE A 235 8.71 -2.26 -6.89
CA PHE A 235 7.92 -2.15 -8.12
C PHE A 235 8.54 -3.04 -9.19
N PHE A 236 7.70 -3.69 -9.97
CA PHE A 236 8.13 -4.33 -11.20
C PHE A 236 7.05 -4.23 -12.28
N SER A 237 7.52 -4.19 -13.52
CA SER A 237 6.66 -4.29 -14.70
C SER A 237 6.82 -5.70 -15.26
N ALA A 238 5.72 -6.39 -15.48
CA ALA A 238 5.68 -7.73 -16.05
C ALA A 238 4.98 -7.67 -17.42
N ASN A 239 5.69 -8.01 -18.49
CA ASN A 239 5.13 -8.01 -19.84
C ASN A 239 4.45 -9.35 -20.19
N ASN A 240 4.64 -10.36 -19.37
CA ASN A 240 4.09 -11.70 -19.54
C ASN A 240 3.97 -12.43 -18.19
N PRO A 241 3.22 -13.56 -18.13
CA PRO A 241 3.03 -14.30 -16.89
C PRO A 241 4.32 -14.85 -16.25
N ASP A 242 5.35 -15.16 -17.06
CA ASP A 242 6.61 -15.68 -16.53
C ASP A 242 7.40 -14.59 -15.80
N GLU A 243 7.47 -13.37 -16.34
CA GLU A 243 8.07 -12.22 -15.67
C GLU A 243 7.31 -11.86 -14.39
N PHE A 244 5.98 -11.93 -14.41
CA PHE A 244 5.16 -11.75 -13.22
C PHE A 244 5.50 -12.77 -12.13
N ALA A 245 5.58 -14.05 -12.48
CA ALA A 245 5.91 -15.11 -11.53
C ALA A 245 7.33 -14.99 -10.95
N GLN A 246 8.29 -14.41 -11.70
CA GLN A 246 9.65 -14.15 -11.23
C GLN A 246 9.77 -12.93 -10.33
N GLY A 247 8.86 -11.96 -10.47
CA GLY A 247 8.83 -10.71 -9.70
C GLY A 247 8.19 -10.85 -8.32
N LEU A 248 7.36 -11.88 -8.11
CA LEU A 248 6.70 -12.21 -6.84
C LEU A 248 7.59 -13.08 -5.95
#